data_3386cd23a0d6b95f65e098da22135fad
#
_entry.id   3386cd23a0d6b95f65e098da22135fad
#
_cell.length_a   1.000
_cell.length_b   1.000
_cell.length_c   1.000
_cell.angle_alpha   90.00
_cell.angle_beta   90.00
_cell.angle_gamma   90.00
#
_symmetry.space_group_name_H-M   'P 1'
#
loop_
_entity.id
_entity.type
_entity.pdbx_description
1 polymer ?
#
loop_
_entity_poly.entity_id
_entity_poly.type
_entity_poly.pdbx_seq_one_letter_code
_entity_poly.pdbx_strand_id
1 'polypeptide(L)'
;TLTRAFVRAANRPEMAVLDTRKTTPGWRALEKAAVVCGGGVNHRMGLYDAVMIKDNHLALWGGGSIAKAVQTARMRFPDLKIEVEVDTLDQLREVLMAQPDWVLLDNMEPERLRQAVEMCRGGCRTEASGGITLSTIEAVAATGVDAVSVGALTHSAVAIDLGLDVGI
;
A
#
# COMPACT_ATOMS: atom_id res chain seq x y z
N THR A 1 5.75 -19.21 4.46
CA THR A 1 4.96 -18.69 3.36
C THR A 1 5.59 -17.43 2.77
N LEU A 2 5.13 -16.99 1.60
CA LEU A 2 5.66 -15.82 0.88
C LEU A 2 5.61 -14.56 1.74
N THR A 3 4.48 -14.23 2.37
CA THR A 3 4.34 -13.05 3.23
C THR A 3 5.39 -13.03 4.34
N ARG A 4 5.61 -14.14 5.02
CA ARG A 4 6.63 -14.23 6.06
C ARG A 4 8.05 -13.97 5.53
N ALA A 5 8.33 -14.38 4.30
CA ALA A 5 9.61 -14.07 3.66
C ALA A 5 9.79 -12.57 3.47
N PHE A 6 8.76 -11.86 2.98
CA PHE A 6 8.78 -10.40 2.86
C PHE A 6 8.93 -9.70 4.21
N VAL A 7 8.16 -10.09 5.23
CA VAL A 7 8.24 -9.51 6.59
C VAL A 7 9.65 -9.67 7.18
N ARG A 8 10.28 -10.85 6.99
CA ARG A 8 11.65 -11.09 7.45
C ARG A 8 12.69 -10.32 6.65
N ALA A 9 12.53 -10.28 5.32
CA ALA A 9 13.46 -9.55 4.45
C ALA A 9 13.41 -8.03 4.67
N ALA A 10 12.27 -7.49 5.06
CA ALA A 10 12.14 -6.08 5.43
C ALA A 10 12.98 -5.70 6.65
N ASN A 11 13.21 -6.65 7.55
CA ASN A 11 14.05 -6.50 8.76
C ASN A 11 13.72 -5.23 9.59
N ARG A 12 12.43 -4.85 9.61
CA ARG A 12 11.94 -3.64 10.27
C ARG A 12 10.55 -3.90 10.89
N PRO A 13 10.49 -4.33 12.16
CA PRO A 13 9.27 -4.76 12.83
C PRO A 13 8.14 -3.73 12.88
N GLU A 14 8.48 -2.44 12.89
CA GLU A 14 7.52 -1.32 12.92
C GLU A 14 6.90 -1.03 11.56
N MET A 15 7.49 -1.50 10.46
CA MET A 15 6.96 -1.29 9.11
C MET A 15 5.92 -2.36 8.76
N ALA A 16 4.76 -1.95 8.29
CA ALA A 16 3.74 -2.89 7.84
C ALA A 16 4.03 -3.40 6.41
N VAL A 17 3.93 -4.72 6.21
CA VAL A 17 3.90 -5.34 4.88
C VAL A 17 2.44 -5.59 4.53
N LEU A 18 1.94 -4.86 3.52
CA LEU A 18 0.54 -4.83 3.14
C LEU A 18 0.25 -5.72 1.92
N ASP A 19 -0.94 -6.28 1.89
CA ASP A 19 -1.52 -6.87 0.67
C ASP A 19 -2.10 -5.79 -0.26
N THR A 20 -2.74 -6.22 -1.33
CA THR A 20 -3.45 -5.34 -2.25
C THR A 20 -4.84 -5.89 -2.57
N ARG A 21 -5.63 -5.11 -3.33
CA ARG A 21 -6.90 -5.58 -3.91
C ARG A 21 -6.74 -6.32 -5.24
N LYS A 22 -5.52 -6.49 -5.73
CA LYS A 22 -5.20 -7.31 -6.91
C LYS A 22 -5.23 -8.78 -6.50
N THR A 23 -6.41 -9.35 -6.39
CA THR A 23 -6.68 -10.70 -5.89
C THR A 23 -7.32 -11.56 -6.96
N THR A 24 -7.23 -12.87 -6.83
CA THR A 24 -7.99 -13.82 -7.64
C THR A 24 -9.49 -13.56 -7.45
N PRO A 25 -10.29 -13.49 -8.54
CA PRO A 25 -11.74 -13.29 -8.43
C PRO A 25 -12.38 -14.29 -7.46
N GLY A 26 -13.15 -13.79 -6.50
CA GLY A 26 -13.81 -14.58 -5.47
C GLY A 26 -12.94 -15.03 -4.28
N TRP A 27 -11.61 -14.87 -4.35
CA TRP A 27 -10.69 -15.41 -3.34
C TRP A 27 -10.08 -14.36 -2.40
N ARG A 28 -10.47 -13.10 -2.53
CA ARG A 28 -9.87 -11.98 -1.77
C ARG A 28 -9.84 -12.23 -0.26
N ALA A 29 -10.93 -12.74 0.30
CA ALA A 29 -11.01 -12.99 1.75
C ALA A 29 -9.96 -14.02 2.20
N LEU A 30 -9.75 -15.09 1.43
CA LEU A 30 -8.79 -16.14 1.75
C LEU A 30 -7.35 -15.67 1.54
N GLU A 31 -7.07 -14.96 0.44
CA GLU A 31 -5.73 -14.44 0.15
C GLU A 31 -5.30 -13.40 1.20
N LYS A 32 -6.20 -12.50 1.59
CA LYS A 32 -5.93 -11.53 2.66
C LYS A 32 -5.76 -12.20 4.03
N ALA A 33 -6.54 -13.22 4.34
CA ALA A 33 -6.33 -14.02 5.55
C ALA A 33 -4.95 -14.70 5.55
N ALA A 34 -4.54 -15.24 4.40
CA ALA A 34 -3.21 -15.85 4.26
C ALA A 34 -2.07 -14.84 4.49
N VAL A 35 -2.24 -13.58 4.06
CA VAL A 35 -1.27 -12.50 4.32
C VAL A 35 -1.13 -12.26 5.82
N VAL A 36 -2.24 -12.15 6.58
CA VAL A 36 -2.22 -11.99 8.04
C VAL A 36 -1.55 -13.19 8.71
N CYS A 37 -1.86 -14.41 8.31
CA CYS A 37 -1.20 -15.62 8.81
C CYS A 37 0.33 -15.62 8.57
N GLY A 38 0.80 -14.91 7.56
CA GLY A 38 2.23 -14.72 7.26
C GLY A 38 2.89 -13.62 8.07
N GLY A 39 2.15 -12.84 8.86
CA GLY A 39 2.63 -11.69 9.63
C GLY A 39 2.54 -10.36 8.90
N GLY A 40 1.86 -10.32 7.75
CA GLY A 40 1.50 -9.08 7.06
C GLY A 40 0.23 -8.45 7.63
N VAL A 41 -0.15 -7.31 7.06
CA VAL A 41 -1.34 -6.53 7.43
C VAL A 41 -2.23 -6.37 6.20
N ASN A 42 -3.53 -6.42 6.38
CA ASN A 42 -4.44 -6.16 5.28
C ASN A 42 -4.53 -4.67 4.98
N HIS A 43 -4.32 -4.31 3.72
CA HIS A 43 -4.79 -3.06 3.17
C HIS A 43 -6.33 -3.10 3.08
N ARG A 44 -6.98 -2.01 2.67
CA ARG A 44 -8.44 -1.96 2.51
C ARG A 44 -8.99 -3.21 1.81
N MET A 45 -10.10 -3.73 2.31
CA MET A 45 -10.77 -4.92 1.76
C MET A 45 -11.50 -4.59 0.45
N GLY A 46 -12.11 -3.41 0.38
CA GLY A 46 -12.93 -2.99 -0.74
C GLY A 46 -12.77 -1.52 -1.11
N LEU A 47 -13.82 -0.94 -1.68
CA LEU A 47 -13.91 0.50 -1.97
C LEU A 47 -14.66 1.27 -0.89
N TYR A 48 -15.11 0.57 0.15
CA TYR A 48 -16.03 1.08 1.17
C TYR A 48 -15.34 1.32 2.53
N ASP A 49 -14.15 0.79 2.75
CA ASP A 49 -13.47 0.81 4.05
C ASP A 49 -12.28 1.80 4.13
N ALA A 50 -11.87 2.37 3.00
CA ALA A 50 -10.96 3.52 2.95
C ALA A 50 -11.08 4.22 1.59
N VAL A 51 -10.90 5.55 1.59
CA VAL A 51 -10.80 6.33 0.36
C VAL A 51 -9.36 6.24 -0.16
N MET A 52 -9.19 5.98 -1.46
CA MET A 52 -7.90 6.08 -2.13
C MET A 52 -8.06 6.89 -3.40
N ILE A 53 -7.36 8.01 -3.46
CA ILE A 53 -7.35 8.91 -4.62
C ILE A 53 -6.13 8.57 -5.46
N LYS A 54 -6.35 8.34 -6.75
CA LYS A 54 -5.34 7.96 -7.74
C LYS A 54 -5.38 8.92 -8.92
N ASP A 55 -4.35 8.86 -9.76
CA ASP A 55 -4.20 9.59 -11.02
C ASP A 55 -5.47 9.55 -11.88
N ASN A 56 -6.01 8.37 -12.14
CA ASN A 56 -7.22 8.17 -12.92
C ASN A 56 -8.47 8.84 -12.30
N HIS A 57 -8.56 8.87 -10.98
CA HIS A 57 -9.64 9.59 -10.30
C HIS A 57 -9.51 11.09 -10.55
N LEU A 58 -8.30 11.64 -10.47
CA LEU A 58 -8.04 13.05 -10.73
C LEU A 58 -8.30 13.44 -12.17
N ALA A 59 -7.87 12.60 -13.12
CA ALA A 59 -8.10 12.81 -14.55
C ALA A 59 -9.60 12.84 -14.91
N LEU A 60 -10.40 11.94 -14.32
CA LEU A 60 -11.84 11.86 -14.59
C LEU A 60 -12.65 12.92 -13.82
N TRP A 61 -12.16 13.36 -12.69
CA TRP A 61 -12.92 14.28 -11.83
C TRP A 61 -13.07 15.69 -12.41
N GLY A 62 -12.08 16.15 -13.20
CA GLY A 62 -12.11 17.47 -13.84
C GLY A 62 -12.24 18.67 -12.88
N GLY A 63 -12.19 18.42 -11.57
CA GLY A 63 -12.56 19.35 -10.51
C GLY A 63 -11.42 20.19 -9.94
N GLY A 64 -10.22 20.13 -10.53
CA GLY A 64 -9.09 20.94 -10.07
C GLY A 64 -8.02 20.13 -9.31
N SER A 65 -7.41 20.69 -8.28
CA SER A 65 -6.24 20.19 -7.61
C SER A 65 -6.49 18.93 -6.78
N ILE A 66 -5.41 18.17 -6.51
CA ILE A 66 -5.41 17.01 -5.61
C ILE A 66 -5.92 17.44 -4.21
N ALA A 67 -5.49 18.59 -3.72
CA ALA A 67 -5.92 19.11 -2.42
C ALA A 67 -7.44 19.25 -2.32
N LYS A 68 -8.09 19.74 -3.39
CA LYS A 68 -9.56 19.86 -3.44
C LYS A 68 -10.24 18.48 -3.47
N ALA A 69 -9.64 17.47 -4.11
CA ALA A 69 -10.15 16.10 -4.11
C ALA A 69 -10.14 15.53 -2.68
N VAL A 70 -9.03 15.70 -1.95
CA VAL A 70 -8.90 15.26 -0.54
C VAL A 70 -9.95 15.95 0.35
N GLN A 71 -10.09 17.27 0.24
CA GLN A 71 -11.09 18.03 1.02
C GLN A 71 -12.52 17.54 0.73
N THR A 72 -12.85 17.30 -0.54
CA THR A 72 -14.16 16.78 -0.93
C THR A 72 -14.40 15.37 -0.36
N ALA A 73 -13.40 14.51 -0.41
CA ALA A 73 -13.48 13.18 0.18
C ALA A 73 -13.69 13.26 1.70
N ARG A 74 -12.95 14.13 2.40
CA ARG A 74 -13.06 14.32 3.85
C ARG A 74 -14.47 14.79 4.24
N MET A 75 -15.06 15.71 3.48
CA MET A 75 -16.43 16.18 3.75
C MET A 75 -17.49 15.10 3.53
N ARG A 76 -17.30 14.24 2.52
CA ARG A 76 -18.28 13.20 2.18
C ARG A 76 -18.15 11.94 3.04
N PHE A 77 -16.93 11.63 3.49
CA PHE A 77 -16.60 10.41 4.21
C PHE A 77 -15.71 10.72 5.42
N PRO A 78 -16.25 11.44 6.43
CA PRO A 78 -15.45 11.95 7.55
C PRO A 78 -14.82 10.85 8.41
N ASP A 79 -15.44 9.66 8.45
CA ASP A 79 -14.98 8.53 9.26
C ASP A 79 -13.99 7.61 8.54
N LEU A 80 -13.78 7.81 7.24
CA LEU A 80 -12.86 6.99 6.45
C LEU A 80 -11.47 7.61 6.37
N LYS A 81 -10.46 6.74 6.42
CA LYS A 81 -9.08 7.13 6.13
C LYS A 81 -8.95 7.51 4.65
N ILE A 82 -8.20 8.58 4.39
CA ILE A 82 -7.92 9.07 3.05
C ILE A 82 -6.46 8.84 2.73
N GLU A 83 -6.24 8.07 1.69
CA GLU A 83 -4.94 7.82 1.09
C GLU A 83 -4.88 8.44 -0.29
N VAL A 84 -3.73 9.04 -0.62
CA VAL A 84 -3.49 9.66 -1.92
C VAL A 84 -2.24 9.07 -2.55
N GLU A 85 -2.37 8.58 -3.78
CA GLU A 85 -1.26 8.09 -4.59
C GLU A 85 -0.57 9.27 -5.28
N VAL A 86 0.75 9.31 -5.20
CA VAL A 86 1.60 10.31 -5.85
C VAL A 86 2.83 9.65 -6.47
N ASP A 87 3.24 10.15 -7.65
CA ASP A 87 4.41 9.68 -8.39
C ASP A 87 5.61 10.62 -8.25
N THR A 88 5.38 11.85 -7.77
CA THR A 88 6.41 12.88 -7.68
C THR A 88 6.39 13.62 -6.35
N LEU A 89 7.55 14.20 -5.98
CA LEU A 89 7.65 15.03 -4.78
C LEU A 89 6.87 16.35 -4.90
N ASP A 90 6.61 16.83 -6.11
CA ASP A 90 5.81 18.03 -6.32
C ASP A 90 4.32 17.77 -6.05
N GLN A 91 3.79 16.65 -6.54
CA GLN A 91 2.44 16.19 -6.15
C GLN A 91 2.35 15.98 -4.63
N LEU A 92 3.39 15.41 -4.02
CA LEU A 92 3.44 15.22 -2.57
C LEU A 92 3.31 16.55 -1.82
N ARG A 93 4.02 17.61 -2.23
CA ARG A 93 3.90 18.95 -1.61
C ARG A 93 2.48 19.48 -1.65
N GLU A 94 1.81 19.31 -2.79
CA GLU A 94 0.41 19.73 -2.95
C GLU A 94 -0.54 18.94 -2.03
N VAL A 95 -0.37 17.61 -1.99
CA VAL A 95 -1.19 16.71 -1.18
C VAL A 95 -1.06 16.99 0.31
N LEU A 96 0.15 17.27 0.80
CA LEU A 96 0.41 17.54 2.21
C LEU A 96 -0.35 18.78 2.73
N MET A 97 -0.63 19.76 1.88
CA MET A 97 -1.45 20.92 2.25
C MET A 97 -2.90 20.55 2.60
N ALA A 98 -3.39 19.41 2.09
CA ALA A 98 -4.74 18.91 2.36
C ALA A 98 -4.81 17.90 3.52
N GLN A 99 -3.69 17.60 4.14
CA GLN A 99 -3.56 16.72 5.31
C GLN A 99 -4.25 15.35 5.11
N PRO A 100 -3.80 14.51 4.16
CA PRO A 100 -4.29 13.14 4.03
C PRO A 100 -3.89 12.31 5.26
N ASP A 101 -4.53 11.17 5.49
CA ASP A 101 -4.09 10.23 6.54
C ASP A 101 -2.85 9.43 6.08
N TRP A 102 -2.83 9.08 4.79
CA TRP A 102 -1.75 8.33 4.16
C TRP A 102 -1.37 8.90 2.80
N VAL A 103 -0.12 8.74 2.43
CA VAL A 103 0.36 8.96 1.06
C VAL A 103 1.01 7.69 0.54
N LEU A 104 0.52 7.21 -0.58
CA LEU A 104 1.13 6.11 -1.32
C LEU A 104 2.12 6.70 -2.33
N LEU A 105 3.38 6.32 -2.17
CA LEU A 105 4.52 6.73 -2.99
C LEU A 105 4.73 5.66 -4.07
N ASP A 106 4.22 5.91 -5.29
CA ASP A 106 4.21 4.90 -6.33
C ASP A 106 5.47 4.93 -7.17
N ASN A 107 6.12 3.76 -7.30
CA ASN A 107 7.30 3.55 -8.13
C ASN A 107 8.48 4.51 -7.87
N MET A 108 8.65 4.97 -6.63
CA MET A 108 9.77 5.86 -6.26
C MET A 108 11.02 5.07 -5.88
N GLU A 109 12.16 5.50 -6.38
CA GLU A 109 13.46 4.98 -5.97
C GLU A 109 13.77 5.31 -4.49
N PRO A 110 14.59 4.50 -3.80
CA PRO A 110 14.87 4.66 -2.37
C PRO A 110 15.30 6.06 -1.95
N GLU A 111 16.05 6.77 -2.77
CA GLU A 111 16.48 8.14 -2.48
C GLU A 111 15.30 9.12 -2.45
N ARG A 112 14.35 8.98 -3.39
CA ARG A 112 13.12 9.79 -3.39
C ARG A 112 12.19 9.40 -2.24
N LEU A 113 12.13 8.11 -1.89
CA LEU A 113 11.35 7.64 -0.73
C LEU A 113 11.85 8.29 0.56
N ARG A 114 13.19 8.39 0.78
CA ARG A 114 13.74 9.09 1.97
C ARG A 114 13.30 10.56 2.02
N GLN A 115 13.37 11.26 0.89
CA GLN A 115 12.92 12.65 0.80
C GLN A 115 11.42 12.78 1.10
N ALA A 116 10.60 11.89 0.54
CA ALA A 116 9.16 11.87 0.77
C ALA A 116 8.82 11.59 2.25
N VAL A 117 9.48 10.62 2.87
CA VAL A 117 9.32 10.31 4.31
C VAL A 117 9.64 11.54 5.17
N GLU A 118 10.74 12.24 4.88
CA GLU A 118 11.09 13.46 5.61
C GLU A 118 10.03 14.55 5.45
N MET A 119 9.49 14.73 4.25
CA MET A 119 8.42 15.70 3.98
C MET A 119 7.11 15.35 4.72
N CYS A 120 6.82 14.06 4.90
CA CYS A 120 5.60 13.59 5.57
C CYS A 120 5.70 13.57 7.10
N ARG A 121 6.91 13.77 7.65
CA ARG A 121 7.17 13.60 9.08
C ARG A 121 6.23 14.43 9.96
N GLY A 122 5.47 13.74 10.82
CA GLY A 122 4.51 14.37 11.74
C GLY A 122 3.20 14.84 11.09
N GLY A 123 3.01 14.66 9.78
CA GLY A 123 1.80 15.07 9.06
C GLY A 123 0.91 13.91 8.62
N CYS A 124 1.49 12.90 7.96
CA CYS A 124 0.76 11.73 7.48
C CYS A 124 1.68 10.51 7.45
N ARG A 125 1.11 9.33 7.28
CA ARG A 125 1.86 8.09 7.10
C ARG A 125 2.22 7.88 5.63
N THR A 126 3.26 7.08 5.41
CA THR A 126 3.82 6.80 4.08
C THR A 126 3.73 5.32 3.74
N GLU A 127 3.25 5.02 2.53
CA GLU A 127 3.25 3.68 1.96
C GLU A 127 4.10 3.70 0.68
N ALA A 128 5.07 2.80 0.55
CA ALA A 128 5.77 2.59 -0.71
C ALA A 128 5.08 1.49 -1.52
N SER A 129 4.91 1.73 -2.82
CA SER A 129 4.28 0.82 -3.76
C SER A 129 5.06 0.75 -5.07
N GLY A 130 4.82 -0.32 -5.84
CA GLY A 130 5.42 -0.52 -7.16
C GLY A 130 6.72 -1.32 -7.12
N GLY A 131 6.76 -2.45 -7.83
CA GLY A 131 7.95 -3.26 -8.05
C GLY A 131 8.63 -3.84 -6.80
N ILE A 132 7.97 -3.92 -5.65
CA ILE A 132 8.54 -4.44 -4.41
C ILE A 132 8.75 -5.96 -4.51
N THR A 133 10.00 -6.38 -4.34
CA THR A 133 10.43 -7.79 -4.38
C THR A 133 11.20 -8.16 -3.11
N LEU A 134 11.48 -9.46 -2.91
CA LEU A 134 12.32 -9.89 -1.78
C LEU A 134 13.74 -9.30 -1.82
N SER A 135 14.25 -8.96 -3.01
CA SER A 135 15.58 -8.36 -3.17
C SER A 135 15.59 -6.84 -2.97
N THR A 136 14.43 -6.16 -3.07
CA THR A 136 14.36 -4.70 -2.96
C THR A 136 13.75 -4.22 -1.64
N ILE A 137 12.98 -5.07 -0.95
CA ILE A 137 12.21 -4.65 0.25
C ILE A 137 13.08 -4.12 1.39
N GLU A 138 14.28 -4.67 1.59
CA GLU A 138 15.19 -4.20 2.64
C GLU A 138 15.64 -2.76 2.39
N ALA A 139 16.00 -2.42 1.14
CA ALA A 139 16.40 -1.08 0.75
C ALA A 139 15.23 -0.09 0.88
N VAL A 140 14.00 -0.52 0.54
CA VAL A 140 12.78 0.28 0.72
C VAL A 140 12.48 0.48 2.21
N ALA A 141 12.55 -0.56 3.02
CA ALA A 141 12.34 -0.47 4.46
C ALA A 141 13.33 0.50 5.14
N ALA A 142 14.59 0.48 4.70
CA ALA A 142 15.64 1.37 5.19
C ALA A 142 15.40 2.87 4.88
N THR A 143 14.43 3.21 4.03
CA THR A 143 14.05 4.61 3.75
C THR A 143 13.24 5.25 4.85
N GLY A 144 12.62 4.45 5.71
CA GLY A 144 11.82 4.95 6.81
C GLY A 144 10.31 4.98 6.55
N VAL A 145 9.80 4.45 5.42
CA VAL A 145 8.36 4.36 5.15
C VAL A 145 7.63 3.57 6.24
N ASP A 146 6.38 3.91 6.51
CA ASP A 146 5.55 3.24 7.53
C ASP A 146 5.01 1.89 7.04
N ALA A 147 4.82 1.76 5.73
CA ALA A 147 4.29 0.55 5.12
C ALA A 147 4.83 0.33 3.71
N VAL A 148 4.76 -0.91 3.25
CA VAL A 148 4.97 -1.30 1.84
C VAL A 148 3.83 -2.17 1.36
N SER A 149 3.26 -1.89 0.20
CA SER A 149 2.30 -2.78 -0.44
C SER A 149 2.98 -3.69 -1.46
N VAL A 150 2.70 -4.98 -1.36
CA VAL A 150 3.32 -6.02 -2.17
C VAL A 150 2.23 -6.79 -2.93
N GLY A 151 2.03 -6.44 -4.21
CA GLY A 151 1.03 -7.09 -5.05
C GLY A 151 1.27 -8.58 -5.25
N ALA A 152 2.53 -9.02 -5.26
CA ALA A 152 2.91 -10.43 -5.42
C ALA A 152 2.30 -11.34 -4.34
N LEU A 153 1.94 -10.81 -3.17
CA LEU A 153 1.30 -11.60 -2.10
C LEU A 153 -0.07 -12.15 -2.50
N THR A 154 -0.78 -11.42 -3.38
CA THR A 154 -2.16 -11.76 -3.76
C THR A 154 -2.31 -12.18 -5.22
N HIS A 155 -1.46 -11.69 -6.14
CA HIS A 155 -1.62 -12.03 -7.57
C HIS A 155 -0.55 -12.96 -8.12
N SER A 156 0.52 -13.26 -7.35
CA SER A 156 1.66 -14.08 -7.84
C SER A 156 2.13 -15.09 -6.80
N ALA A 157 1.30 -15.41 -5.80
CA ALA A 157 1.62 -16.48 -4.86
C ALA A 157 1.62 -17.83 -5.61
N VAL A 158 2.73 -18.57 -5.48
CA VAL A 158 2.87 -19.89 -6.10
C VAL A 158 1.99 -20.89 -5.38
N ALA A 159 1.22 -21.68 -6.14
CA ALA A 159 0.44 -22.77 -5.59
C ALA A 159 1.35 -23.82 -4.95
N ILE A 160 0.98 -24.27 -3.75
CA ILE A 160 1.65 -25.39 -3.08
C ILE A 160 1.08 -26.68 -3.67
N ASP A 161 1.95 -27.57 -4.13
CA ASP A 161 1.55 -28.89 -4.59
C ASP A 161 1.20 -29.76 -3.38
N LEU A 162 -0.08 -30.01 -3.20
CA LEU A 162 -0.63 -30.85 -2.13
C LEU A 162 -1.40 -32.00 -2.74
N GLY A 163 -0.99 -33.24 -2.45
CA GLY A 163 -1.72 -34.46 -2.76
C GLY A 163 -2.38 -35.04 -1.50
N LEU A 164 -3.47 -35.75 -1.69
CA LEU A 164 -4.10 -36.57 -0.66
C LEU A 164 -4.01 -38.03 -1.11
N ASP A 165 -3.19 -38.80 -0.44
CA ASP A 165 -3.08 -40.24 -0.67
C ASP A 165 -3.86 -41.00 0.40
N VAL A 166 -4.72 -41.93 -0.04
CA VAL A 166 -5.42 -42.85 0.84
C VAL A 166 -4.62 -44.15 0.82
N GLY A 167 -3.98 -44.42 1.94
CA GLY A 167 -3.33 -45.73 2.16
C GLY A 167 -4.37 -46.87 2.18
N ILE A 168 -4.20 -47.86 1.32
CA ILE A 168 -4.99 -49.11 1.29
C ILE A 168 -4.25 -50.16 2.09
#